data_fa0547db968ea5e88f6a0bb58777d73c
#
_entry.id   fa0547db968ea5e88f6a0bb58777d73c
#
_cell.length_a   1.000
_cell.length_b   1.000
_cell.length_c   1.000
_cell.angle_alpha   90.00
_cell.angle_beta   90.00
_cell.angle_gamma   90.00
#
_symmetry.space_group_name_H-M   'P 1'
#
loop_
_entity.id
_entity.type
_entity.pdbx_description
1 polymer ?
#
loop_
_entity_poly.entity_id
_entity_poly.type
_entity_poly.pdbx_seq_one_letter_code
_entity_poly.pdbx_strand_id
1 'polypeptide(L)'
;MKTHKTLYIGIAPRSYLKVRTIAIACGEKPHPDEPKHWVSSVEALGRILSAKNMLLLEMIRNSKPSSVAELATLSGRKPSNLSRTLKAMEKIGVIEFEQISKIKKAPRVAYDRFEIKGNLAA
;
A
#
# COMPACT_ATOMS: atom_id res chain seq x y z
N MET A 1 -2.19 -17.72 -17.63
CA MET A 1 -2.83 -16.40 -17.65
C MET A 1 -2.74 -15.76 -16.29
N LYS A 2 -2.15 -14.59 -16.22
CA LYS A 2 -2.07 -13.88 -14.95
C LYS A 2 -3.40 -13.22 -14.64
N THR A 3 -3.93 -13.52 -13.47
CA THR A 3 -5.12 -12.85 -12.96
C THR A 3 -4.69 -11.46 -12.48
N HIS A 4 -5.32 -10.42 -13.03
CA HIS A 4 -5.05 -9.06 -12.60
C HIS A 4 -5.75 -8.78 -11.27
N LYS A 5 -4.96 -8.37 -10.30
CA LYS A 5 -5.49 -7.97 -9.00
C LYS A 5 -5.55 -6.45 -8.92
N THR A 6 -6.67 -5.93 -8.51
CA THR A 6 -6.88 -4.49 -8.35
C THR A 6 -6.95 -4.15 -6.86
N LEU A 7 -6.15 -3.15 -6.46
CA LEU A 7 -6.20 -2.60 -5.12
C LEU A 7 -7.14 -1.40 -5.11
N TYR A 8 -8.09 -1.39 -4.18
CA TYR A 8 -9.00 -0.26 -4.00
C TYR A 8 -8.54 0.57 -2.81
N ILE A 9 -8.19 1.82 -3.06
CA ILE A 9 -7.74 2.76 -2.04
C ILE A 9 -8.80 3.84 -1.89
N GLY A 10 -9.29 4.05 -0.67
CA GLY A 10 -10.28 5.08 -0.39
C GLY A 10 -9.63 6.35 0.15
N ILE A 11 -10.17 7.49 -0.24
CA ILE A 11 -9.80 8.79 0.31
C ILE A 11 -11.05 9.39 0.95
N ALA A 12 -10.98 9.66 2.25
CA ALA A 12 -12.10 10.23 2.98
C ALA A 12 -11.63 10.99 4.21
N PRO A 13 -12.40 11.98 4.69
CA PRO A 13 -12.07 12.65 5.95
C PRO A 13 -12.01 11.66 7.11
N ARG A 14 -11.23 11.97 8.12
CA ARG A 14 -11.11 11.12 9.31
C ARG A 14 -12.43 10.87 10.00
N SER A 15 -13.32 11.85 10.00
CA SER A 15 -14.66 11.71 10.57
C SER A 15 -15.45 10.59 9.89
N TYR A 16 -15.38 10.52 8.57
CA TYR A 16 -16.02 9.45 7.80
C TYR A 16 -15.43 8.09 8.14
N LEU A 17 -14.09 8.00 8.21
CA LEU A 17 -13.39 6.75 8.52
C LEU A 17 -13.78 6.23 9.91
N LYS A 18 -13.90 7.13 10.88
CA LYS A 18 -14.31 6.78 12.24
C LYS A 18 -15.73 6.20 12.26
N VAL A 19 -16.67 6.85 11.57
CA VAL A 19 -18.05 6.38 11.48
C VAL A 19 -18.12 5.01 10.81
N ARG A 20 -17.38 4.81 9.71
CA ARG A 20 -17.36 3.51 9.01
C ARG A 20 -16.79 2.42 9.87
N THR A 21 -15.71 2.70 10.61
CA THR A 21 -15.09 1.73 11.50
C THR A 21 -16.08 1.27 12.57
N ILE A 22 -16.82 2.20 13.15
CA ILE A 22 -17.83 1.88 14.16
C ILE A 22 -18.96 1.05 13.55
N ALA A 23 -19.46 1.44 12.38
CA ALA A 23 -20.54 0.73 11.69
C ALA A 23 -20.16 -0.73 11.41
N ILE A 24 -18.94 -0.97 10.91
CA ILE A 24 -18.45 -2.31 10.64
C ILE A 24 -18.30 -3.12 11.94
N ALA A 25 -17.79 -2.48 12.99
CA ALA A 25 -17.68 -3.13 14.31
C ALA A 25 -19.05 -3.52 14.88
N CYS A 26 -20.12 -2.76 14.51
CA CYS A 26 -21.48 -3.04 14.93
C CYS A 26 -22.21 -4.07 14.04
N GLY A 27 -21.51 -4.68 13.11
CA GLY A 27 -22.05 -5.77 12.30
C GLY A 27 -22.40 -5.41 10.86
N GLU A 28 -22.23 -4.18 10.45
CA GLU A 28 -22.45 -3.80 9.06
C GLU A 28 -21.40 -4.44 8.17
N LYS A 29 -21.84 -5.07 7.09
CA LYS A 29 -20.92 -5.72 6.15
C LYS A 29 -20.44 -4.70 5.12
N PRO A 30 -19.10 -4.63 4.87
CA PRO A 30 -18.60 -3.76 3.82
C PRO A 30 -19.05 -4.25 2.44
N HIS A 31 -19.28 -3.29 1.54
CA HIS A 31 -19.59 -3.59 0.14
C HIS A 31 -18.41 -4.29 -0.52
N PRO A 32 -18.64 -5.19 -1.50
CA PRO A 32 -17.54 -5.85 -2.22
C PRO A 32 -16.57 -4.88 -2.87
N ASP A 33 -17.06 -3.73 -3.32
CA ASP A 33 -16.25 -2.68 -3.97
C ASP A 33 -15.73 -1.64 -3.00
N GLU A 34 -16.01 -1.79 -1.71
CA GLU A 34 -15.55 -0.85 -0.71
C GLU A 34 -14.06 -0.99 -0.48
N PRO A 35 -13.31 0.13 -0.47
CA PRO A 35 -11.87 0.07 -0.21
C PRO A 35 -11.58 -0.50 1.18
N LYS A 36 -10.58 -1.35 1.27
CA LYS A 36 -10.09 -1.90 2.54
C LYS A 36 -9.01 -1.02 3.14
N HIS A 37 -8.37 -0.22 2.31
CA HIS A 37 -7.29 0.67 2.71
C HIS A 37 -7.71 2.11 2.46
N TRP A 38 -7.53 2.96 3.46
CA TRP A 38 -8.01 4.34 3.43
C TRP A 38 -6.89 5.31 3.77
N VAL A 39 -6.91 6.45 3.12
CA VAL A 39 -6.04 7.57 3.45
C VAL A 39 -6.92 8.81 3.68
N SER A 40 -6.41 9.75 4.49
CA SER A 40 -7.19 10.92 4.87
C SER A 40 -7.17 12.05 3.85
N SER A 41 -6.28 12.01 2.88
CA SER A 41 -6.17 13.06 1.86
C SER A 41 -5.48 12.57 0.60
N VAL A 42 -5.73 13.27 -0.50
CA VAL A 42 -5.02 13.04 -1.77
C VAL A 42 -3.54 13.33 -1.61
N GLU A 43 -3.18 14.33 -0.80
CA GLU A 43 -1.77 14.66 -0.52
C GLU A 43 -1.04 13.50 0.15
N ALA A 44 -1.67 12.88 1.13
CA ALA A 44 -1.08 11.74 1.83
C ALA A 44 -0.82 10.60 0.85
N LEU A 45 -1.81 10.30 0.00
CA LEU A 45 -1.66 9.27 -1.02
C LEU A 45 -0.56 9.63 -2.02
N GLY A 46 -0.49 10.89 -2.44
CA GLY A 46 0.50 11.36 -3.38
C GLY A 46 1.93 11.25 -2.87
N ARG A 47 2.14 11.37 -1.56
CA ARG A 47 3.46 11.16 -0.96
C ARG A 47 3.88 9.70 -1.02
N ILE A 48 2.92 8.80 -0.83
CA ILE A 48 3.19 7.35 -0.85
C ILE A 48 3.37 6.86 -2.28
N LEU A 49 2.54 7.32 -3.20
CA LEU A 49 2.58 6.93 -4.61
C LEU A 49 3.18 8.03 -5.49
N SER A 50 4.24 8.68 -5.02
CA SER A 50 4.98 9.65 -5.81
C SER A 50 5.65 8.98 -7.02
N ALA A 51 6.06 9.77 -8.01
CA ALA A 51 6.76 9.25 -9.18
C ALA A 51 7.99 8.43 -8.79
N LYS A 52 8.75 8.90 -7.81
CA LYS A 52 9.91 8.19 -7.26
C LYS A 52 9.53 6.83 -6.69
N ASN A 53 8.44 6.78 -5.94
CA ASN A 53 7.99 5.55 -5.32
C ASN A 53 7.34 4.60 -6.31
N MET A 54 6.72 5.12 -7.36
CA MET A 54 6.22 4.29 -8.46
C MET A 54 7.38 3.56 -9.16
N LEU A 55 8.51 4.24 -9.35
CA LEU A 55 9.72 3.61 -9.90
C LEU A 55 10.27 2.55 -8.94
N LEU A 56 10.18 2.79 -7.64
CA LEU A 56 10.59 1.81 -6.64
C LEU A 56 9.72 0.55 -6.72
N LEU A 57 8.41 0.72 -6.88
CA LEU A 57 7.49 -0.42 -7.03
C LEU A 57 7.81 -1.22 -8.29
N GLU A 58 8.11 -0.56 -9.39
CA GLU A 58 8.53 -1.21 -10.62
C GLU A 58 9.82 -2.03 -10.40
N MET A 59 10.77 -1.46 -9.68
CA MET A 59 12.02 -2.14 -9.34
C MET A 59 11.77 -3.39 -8.49
N ILE A 60 10.90 -3.30 -7.49
CA ILE A 60 10.51 -4.45 -6.65
C ILE A 60 9.88 -5.54 -7.51
N ARG A 61 9.00 -5.14 -8.41
CA ARG A 61 8.29 -6.08 -9.29
C ARG A 61 9.25 -6.82 -10.22
N ASN A 62 10.20 -6.10 -10.81
CA ASN A 62 11.11 -6.66 -11.81
C ASN A 62 12.27 -7.44 -11.19
N SER A 63 12.83 -6.93 -10.08
CA SER A 63 14.03 -7.48 -9.47
C SER A 63 13.75 -8.53 -8.40
N LYS A 64 12.58 -8.51 -7.80
CA LYS A 64 12.19 -9.41 -6.69
C LYS A 64 13.31 -9.51 -5.63
N PRO A 65 13.67 -8.40 -4.98
CA PRO A 65 14.76 -8.42 -4.01
C PRO A 65 14.45 -9.39 -2.86
N SER A 66 15.47 -10.02 -2.35
CA SER A 66 15.33 -11.01 -1.27
C SER A 66 15.29 -10.37 0.11
N SER A 67 15.54 -9.06 0.20
CA SER A 67 15.55 -8.34 1.47
C SER A 67 15.43 -6.84 1.23
N VAL A 68 15.13 -6.10 2.30
CA VAL A 68 15.13 -4.63 2.26
C VAL A 68 16.55 -4.11 2.00
N ALA A 69 17.56 -4.78 2.57
CA ALA A 69 18.94 -4.41 2.37
C ALA A 69 19.36 -4.51 0.89
N GLU A 70 18.94 -5.59 0.23
CA GLU A 70 19.21 -5.75 -1.20
C GLU A 70 18.53 -4.66 -2.01
N LEU A 71 17.28 -4.35 -1.69
CA LEU A 71 16.55 -3.26 -2.35
C LEU A 71 17.21 -1.91 -2.12
N ALA A 72 17.74 -1.66 -0.94
CA ALA A 72 18.48 -0.44 -0.63
C ALA A 72 19.70 -0.29 -1.55
N THR A 73 20.42 -1.38 -1.75
CA THR A 73 21.57 -1.41 -2.67
C THR A 73 21.14 -1.14 -4.11
N LEU A 74 20.09 -1.81 -4.56
CA LEU A 74 19.59 -1.67 -5.93
C LEU A 74 19.06 -0.26 -6.22
N SER A 75 18.34 0.32 -5.26
CA SER A 75 17.70 1.61 -5.44
C SER A 75 18.59 2.81 -5.13
N GLY A 76 19.70 2.57 -4.42
CA GLY A 76 20.57 3.64 -3.94
C GLY A 76 19.98 4.47 -2.81
N ARG A 77 18.89 4.00 -2.21
CA ARG A 77 18.24 4.69 -1.10
C ARG A 77 18.82 4.25 0.24
N LYS A 78 18.80 5.16 1.21
CA LYS A 78 19.22 4.81 2.58
C LYS A 78 18.25 3.81 3.18
N PRO A 79 18.75 2.75 3.84
CA PRO A 79 17.88 1.72 4.43
C PRO A 79 16.81 2.27 5.37
N SER A 80 17.11 3.28 6.16
CA SER A 80 16.14 3.87 7.09
C SER A 80 14.99 4.57 6.35
N ASN A 81 15.30 5.31 5.29
CA ASN A 81 14.29 5.98 4.48
C ASN A 81 13.45 4.96 3.71
N LEU A 82 14.10 3.94 3.19
CA LEU A 82 13.45 2.87 2.46
C LEU A 82 12.48 2.10 3.34
N SER A 83 12.90 1.73 4.56
CA SER A 83 12.04 1.04 5.52
C SER A 83 10.78 1.84 5.83
N ARG A 84 10.92 3.15 6.00
CA ARG A 84 9.78 4.03 6.28
C ARG A 84 8.82 4.07 5.10
N THR A 85 9.36 4.19 3.89
CA THR A 85 8.57 4.20 2.65
C THR A 85 7.83 2.88 2.47
N LEU A 86 8.51 1.76 2.67
CA LEU A 86 7.91 0.43 2.52
C LEU A 86 6.81 0.18 3.55
N LYS A 87 6.97 0.66 4.77
CA LYS A 87 5.93 0.57 5.80
C LYS A 87 4.68 1.35 5.40
N ALA A 88 4.86 2.54 4.84
CA ALA A 88 3.73 3.34 4.37
C ALA A 88 3.01 2.65 3.22
N MET A 89 3.76 2.04 2.29
CA MET A 89 3.18 1.27 1.18
C MET A 89 2.45 0.03 1.66
N GLU A 90 2.98 -0.65 2.66
CA GLU A 90 2.33 -1.82 3.26
C GLU A 90 1.00 -1.42 3.91
N LYS A 91 0.96 -0.29 4.57
CA LYS A 91 -0.25 0.22 5.23
C LYS A 91 -1.40 0.41 4.26
N ILE A 92 -1.13 0.89 3.06
CA ILE A 92 -2.18 1.08 2.04
C ILE A 92 -2.36 -0.14 1.15
N GLY A 93 -1.60 -1.22 1.40
CA GLY A 93 -1.79 -2.50 0.74
C GLY A 93 -1.09 -2.65 -0.60
N VAL A 94 -0.28 -1.69 -1.02
CA VAL A 94 0.42 -1.75 -2.33
C VAL A 94 1.47 -2.84 -2.34
N ILE A 95 2.15 -3.05 -1.20
CA ILE A 95 3.14 -4.11 -1.05
C ILE A 95 2.78 -5.03 0.11
N GLU A 96 3.34 -6.23 0.06
CA GLU A 96 3.32 -7.20 1.14
C GLU A 96 4.76 -7.60 1.43
N PHE A 97 5.01 -8.08 2.65
CA PHE A 97 6.30 -8.66 2.97
C PHE A 97 6.17 -10.18 2.97
N GLU A 98 7.01 -10.82 2.17
CA GLU A 98 7.10 -12.27 2.11
C GLU A 98 8.20 -12.73 3.05
N GLN A 99 7.90 -13.69 3.93
CA GLN A 99 8.89 -14.26 4.84
C GLN A 99 9.81 -15.19 4.05
N ILE A 100 11.07 -14.80 3.88
CA ILE A 100 12.07 -15.60 3.16
C ILE A 100 12.79 -16.54 4.10
N SER A 101 13.12 -16.06 5.30
CA SER A 101 13.77 -16.83 6.34
C SER A 101 13.31 -16.34 7.71
N LYS A 102 13.84 -16.91 8.79
CA LYS A 102 13.49 -16.49 10.15
C LYS A 102 13.73 -15.00 10.39
N ILE A 103 14.72 -14.42 9.72
CA ILE A 103 15.13 -13.02 9.93
C ILE A 103 14.98 -12.13 8.72
N LYS A 104 14.68 -12.69 7.54
CA LYS A 104 14.57 -11.90 6.30
C LYS A 104 13.16 -11.85 5.80
N LYS A 105 12.70 -10.63 5.52
CA LYS A 105 11.43 -10.37 4.84
C LYS A 105 11.74 -9.63 3.55
N ALA A 106 11.06 -10.02 2.48
CA ALA A 106 11.23 -9.42 1.17
C ALA A 106 9.97 -8.67 0.77
N PRO A 107 10.11 -7.43 0.26
CA PRO A 107 8.95 -6.71 -0.25
C PRO A 107 8.48 -7.30 -1.57
N ARG A 108 7.17 -7.39 -1.75
CA ARG A 108 6.54 -7.88 -2.98
C ARG A 108 5.39 -6.96 -3.36
N VAL A 109 5.23 -6.71 -4.65
CA VAL A 109 4.09 -5.94 -5.14
C VAL A 109 2.88 -6.88 -5.22
N ALA A 110 1.84 -6.58 -4.45
CA ALA A 110 0.69 -7.45 -4.31
C ALA A 110 -0.35 -7.30 -5.42
N TYR A 111 -0.36 -6.17 -6.12
CA TYR A 111 -1.40 -5.84 -7.09
C TYR A 111 -0.82 -5.33 -8.41
N ASP A 112 -1.55 -5.55 -9.50
CA ASP A 112 -1.15 -5.09 -10.83
C ASP A 112 -1.64 -3.68 -11.12
N ARG A 113 -2.72 -3.27 -10.47
CA ARG A 113 -3.36 -1.97 -10.69
C ARG A 113 -4.01 -1.48 -9.40
N PHE A 114 -4.35 -0.22 -9.37
CA PHE A 114 -5.10 0.34 -8.25
C PHE A 114 -6.17 1.29 -8.74
N GLU A 115 -7.24 1.39 -7.97
CA GLU A 115 -8.31 2.36 -8.19
C GLU A 115 -8.46 3.20 -6.93
N ILE A 116 -8.61 4.50 -7.12
CA ILE A 116 -8.78 5.44 -6.01
C ILE A 116 -10.23 5.87 -5.99
N LYS A 117 -10.87 5.68 -4.83
CA LYS A 117 -12.26 6.09 -4.63
C LYS A 117 -12.29 7.19 -3.57
N GLY A 118 -12.78 8.36 -3.94
CA GLY A 118 -12.87 9.49 -3.05
C GLY A 118 -14.30 9.69 -2.54
N ASN A 119 -14.41 10.15 -1.29
CA ASN A 119 -15.68 10.51 -0.68
C ASN A 119 -15.58 11.95 -0.20
N LEU A 120 -16.43 12.83 -0.76
CA LEU A 120 -16.43 14.26 -0.42
C LEU A 120 -17.27 14.59 0.80
N ALA A 121 -18.21 13.72 1.16
CA ALA A 121 -19.11 13.95 2.27
C ALA A 121 -18.97 12.85 3.31
N ALA A 122 -18.90 13.28 4.57
CA ALA A 122 -18.89 12.35 5.69
C ALA A 122 -20.30 11.80 5.94
#